data_70dcaa4b2ddf838f59c31de6a42e525f
#
_entry.id   70dcaa4b2ddf838f59c31de6a42e525f
#
_cell.length_a   1.000
_cell.length_b   1.000
_cell.length_c   1.000
_cell.angle_alpha   90.00
_cell.angle_beta   90.00
_cell.angle_gamma   90.00
#
_symmetry.space_group_name_H-M   'P 1'
#
loop_
_entity.id
_entity.type
_entity.pdbx_description
1 polymer ?
#
loop_
_entity_poly.entity_id
_entity_poly.type
_entity_poly.pdbx_seq_one_letter_code
_entity_poly.pdbx_strand_id
1 'polypeptide(L)'
;MVFSSLVFMFAYLPITLLAYYLVPRQGRNIFLFIVNLIFYGWGEPKLVLLMVFNIFFNYLGGWLVDKYRADAKKKKLFLILTCVLDIGILAVFKYTGMITETLNMLPFLNIPELQISLPIGISFYTFQTMSYVIDVYRDDAPVSKNFINFGTYVALFPQLIAGPIVRYRDVAEQLVNRRETLEMFTKGVKLFMVGLAKKVIIANTMGTLTTNIFATTDENGVVGTWVGMIAYTFQIYFDFSGYSDMACGLGNMMGFEFLKNFNYPYIAKSITDFWRRWHISLSTWFKEYVYIPLGGNRKGVKRQILNLLIVWGLTGLWHGAAYNFVLWGLYYGLLLILEKFVLKKFLDRLPPFIQHIYTLFIIIIGWGLFYFTDVGQLGEFMVDLFNFGNGICGDQAFNLIMSNLPMLIIAAVASTPLATMLYTRFEHRRFMWIPETLYCMGVLAVSTASLVNQSYNPFLYFRF
;
A
#
# COMPACT_ATOMS: atom_id res chain seq x y z
N MET A 1 -1.67 -15.04 -6.47
CA MET A 1 -2.05 -15.68 -5.17
C MET A 1 -2.10 -14.58 -4.11
N VAL A 2 -3.02 -14.63 -3.13
CA VAL A 2 -3.17 -13.61 -2.06
C VAL A 2 -2.80 -14.24 -0.72
N PHE A 3 -2.15 -13.50 0.19
CA PHE A 3 -1.70 -14.02 1.49
C PHE A 3 -2.84 -14.54 2.38
N SER A 4 -4.01 -13.94 2.27
CA SER A 4 -5.22 -14.38 2.97
C SER A 4 -6.02 -15.46 2.21
N SER A 5 -5.42 -16.23 1.30
CA SER A 5 -6.08 -17.37 0.67
C SER A 5 -5.73 -18.69 1.34
N LEU A 6 -6.67 -19.65 1.35
CA LEU A 6 -6.45 -20.98 1.94
C LEU A 6 -5.28 -21.70 1.29
N VAL A 7 -5.16 -21.61 -0.04
CA VAL A 7 -4.04 -22.21 -0.80
C VAL A 7 -2.71 -21.62 -0.37
N PHE A 8 -2.65 -20.29 -0.15
CA PHE A 8 -1.42 -19.66 0.34
C PHE A 8 -1.07 -20.14 1.76
N MET A 9 -2.02 -20.07 2.68
CA MET A 9 -1.77 -20.35 4.11
C MET A 9 -1.46 -21.81 4.40
N PHE A 10 -2.14 -22.74 3.73
CA PHE A 10 -2.07 -24.17 4.06
C PHE A 10 -1.24 -25.00 3.09
N ALA A 11 -0.91 -24.48 1.90
CA ALA A 11 -0.07 -25.19 0.96
C ALA A 11 1.20 -24.43 0.63
N TYR A 12 1.08 -23.25 -0.02
CA TYR A 12 2.25 -22.53 -0.52
C TYR A 12 3.22 -22.12 0.59
N LEU A 13 2.73 -21.46 1.64
CA LEU A 13 3.59 -20.92 2.71
C LEU A 13 4.31 -22.03 3.51
N PRO A 14 3.63 -23.09 4.01
CA PRO A 14 4.31 -24.15 4.73
C PRO A 14 5.35 -24.88 3.88
N ILE A 15 5.01 -25.21 2.62
CA ILE A 15 5.94 -25.89 1.70
C ILE A 15 7.14 -25.00 1.41
N THR A 16 6.91 -23.72 1.15
CA THR A 16 7.98 -22.75 0.86
C THR A 16 8.92 -22.58 2.05
N LEU A 17 8.38 -22.40 3.26
CA LEU A 17 9.21 -22.24 4.46
C LEU A 17 9.98 -23.52 4.76
N LEU A 18 9.35 -24.68 4.69
CA LEU A 18 10.04 -25.97 4.92
C LEU A 18 11.20 -26.14 3.93
N ALA A 19 10.94 -25.97 2.64
CA ALA A 19 11.96 -26.08 1.62
C ALA A 19 13.07 -25.03 1.79
N TYR A 20 12.71 -23.77 2.12
CA TYR A 20 13.67 -22.70 2.38
C TYR A 20 14.68 -23.04 3.48
N TYR A 21 14.23 -23.64 4.58
CA TYR A 21 15.10 -24.02 5.67
C TYR A 21 15.90 -25.30 5.40
N LEU A 22 15.42 -26.17 4.51
CA LEU A 22 16.17 -27.37 4.06
C LEU A 22 17.28 -27.02 3.06
N VAL A 23 17.12 -25.96 2.27
CA VAL A 23 18.12 -25.51 1.29
C VAL A 23 19.34 -24.91 2.01
N PRO A 24 20.57 -25.30 1.62
CA PRO A 24 21.80 -24.69 2.14
C PRO A 24 21.81 -23.16 1.91
N ARG A 25 22.41 -22.41 2.83
CA ARG A 25 22.43 -20.93 2.79
C ARG A 25 22.82 -20.36 1.43
N GLN A 26 23.80 -20.95 0.76
CA GLN A 26 24.29 -20.52 -0.55
C GLN A 26 23.22 -20.63 -1.65
N GLY A 27 22.29 -21.58 -1.53
CA GLY A 27 21.21 -21.82 -2.49
C GLY A 27 19.90 -21.05 -2.18
N ARG A 28 19.77 -20.42 -1.02
CA ARG A 28 18.51 -19.81 -0.56
C ARG A 28 18.00 -18.70 -1.49
N ASN A 29 18.88 -17.88 -2.05
CA ASN A 29 18.47 -16.83 -2.96
C ASN A 29 18.01 -17.39 -4.32
N ILE A 30 18.66 -18.44 -4.83
CA ILE A 30 18.21 -19.13 -6.05
C ILE A 30 16.82 -19.74 -5.81
N PHE A 31 16.65 -20.44 -4.68
CA PHE A 31 15.38 -21.02 -4.28
C PHE A 31 14.29 -19.95 -4.19
N LEU A 32 14.54 -18.85 -3.45
CA LEU A 32 13.58 -17.75 -3.33
C LEU A 32 13.25 -17.14 -4.68
N PHE A 33 14.23 -16.91 -5.55
CA PHE A 33 13.96 -16.35 -6.89
C PHE A 33 13.00 -17.24 -7.68
N ILE A 34 13.22 -18.54 -7.71
CA ILE A 34 12.37 -19.51 -8.42
C ILE A 34 10.95 -19.51 -7.80
N VAL A 35 10.84 -19.63 -6.49
CA VAL A 35 9.56 -19.69 -5.79
C VAL A 35 8.78 -18.37 -5.94
N ASN A 36 9.46 -17.23 -5.90
CA ASN A 36 8.85 -15.93 -6.14
C ASN A 36 8.27 -15.82 -7.57
N LEU A 37 8.98 -16.31 -8.57
CA LEU A 37 8.47 -16.34 -9.95
C LEU A 37 7.26 -17.30 -10.08
N ILE A 38 7.27 -18.43 -9.37
CA ILE A 38 6.11 -19.34 -9.32
C ILE A 38 4.92 -18.62 -8.64
N PHE A 39 5.16 -17.92 -7.53
CA PHE A 39 4.11 -17.15 -6.84
C PHE A 39 3.46 -16.10 -7.74
N TYR A 40 4.28 -15.35 -8.47
CA TYR A 40 3.80 -14.34 -9.41
C TYR A 40 3.11 -14.97 -10.62
N GLY A 41 3.74 -15.98 -11.23
CA GLY A 41 3.20 -16.70 -12.40
C GLY A 41 1.91 -17.46 -12.11
N TRP A 42 1.60 -17.79 -10.85
CA TRP A 42 0.32 -18.37 -10.48
C TRP A 42 -0.88 -17.47 -10.80
N GLY A 43 -0.72 -16.16 -10.61
CA GLY A 43 -1.74 -15.17 -10.95
C GLY A 43 -1.60 -14.60 -12.36
N GLU A 44 -0.36 -14.50 -12.86
CA GLU A 44 0.00 -13.78 -14.07
C GLU A 44 0.99 -14.59 -14.95
N PRO A 45 0.55 -15.73 -15.52
CA PRO A 45 1.47 -16.66 -16.18
C PRO A 45 2.20 -16.08 -17.40
N LYS A 46 1.58 -15.15 -18.13
CA LYS A 46 2.21 -14.49 -19.28
C LYS A 46 3.07 -13.28 -18.86
N LEU A 47 2.64 -12.56 -17.84
CA LEU A 47 3.28 -11.31 -17.41
C LEU A 47 4.48 -11.53 -16.50
N VAL A 48 4.74 -12.79 -16.06
CA VAL A 48 5.99 -13.14 -15.38
C VAL A 48 7.22 -12.88 -16.29
N LEU A 49 7.07 -13.01 -17.60
CA LEU A 49 8.14 -12.71 -18.55
C LEU A 49 8.46 -11.21 -18.59
N LEU A 50 7.43 -10.36 -18.46
CA LEU A 50 7.63 -8.91 -18.36
C LEU A 50 8.39 -8.54 -17.08
N MET A 51 8.07 -9.19 -15.96
CA MET A 51 8.82 -8.99 -14.70
C MET A 51 10.29 -9.42 -14.86
N VAL A 52 10.55 -10.59 -15.45
CA VAL A 52 11.93 -11.05 -15.69
C VAL A 52 12.68 -10.10 -16.62
N PHE A 53 12.00 -9.59 -17.66
CA PHE A 53 12.56 -8.56 -18.54
C PHE A 53 12.91 -7.27 -17.77
N ASN A 54 12.00 -6.79 -16.92
CA ASN A 54 12.24 -5.60 -16.09
C ASN A 54 13.42 -5.82 -15.13
N ILE A 55 13.50 -6.99 -14.48
CA ILE A 55 14.63 -7.36 -13.62
C ILE A 55 15.95 -7.31 -14.41
N PHE A 56 15.99 -7.96 -15.58
CA PHE A 56 17.21 -8.02 -16.41
C PHE A 56 17.65 -6.62 -16.86
N PHE A 57 16.70 -5.83 -17.34
CA PHE A 57 16.97 -4.51 -17.86
C PHE A 57 17.50 -3.55 -16.78
N ASN A 58 16.88 -3.55 -15.58
CA ASN A 58 17.33 -2.73 -14.48
C ASN A 58 18.67 -3.20 -13.88
N TYR A 59 18.90 -4.51 -13.83
CA TYR A 59 20.20 -5.06 -13.46
C TYR A 59 21.30 -4.56 -14.39
N LEU A 60 21.05 -4.63 -15.70
CA LEU A 60 21.98 -4.11 -16.73
C LEU A 60 22.15 -2.58 -16.60
N GLY A 61 21.06 -1.84 -16.39
CA GLY A 61 21.07 -0.40 -16.18
C GLY A 61 21.96 0.01 -15.01
N GLY A 62 21.79 -0.63 -13.85
CA GLY A 62 22.63 -0.40 -12.68
C GLY A 62 24.10 -0.75 -12.92
N TRP A 63 24.37 -1.85 -13.62
CA TRP A 63 25.73 -2.23 -14.01
C TRP A 63 26.36 -1.21 -14.97
N LEU A 64 25.63 -0.71 -15.96
CA LEU A 64 26.12 0.31 -16.89
C LEU A 64 26.37 1.65 -16.18
N VAL A 65 25.50 2.06 -15.27
CA VAL A 65 25.70 3.26 -14.44
C VAL A 65 26.98 3.15 -13.62
N ASP A 66 27.26 2.00 -13.01
CA ASP A 66 28.47 1.76 -12.23
C ASP A 66 29.71 1.66 -13.11
N LYS A 67 29.64 0.93 -14.24
CA LYS A 67 30.75 0.81 -15.21
C LYS A 67 31.23 2.15 -15.73
N TYR A 68 30.31 3.08 -15.97
CA TYR A 68 30.64 4.42 -16.46
C TYR A 68 30.67 5.46 -15.36
N ARG A 69 30.96 5.07 -14.11
CA ARG A 69 31.01 5.96 -12.94
C ARG A 69 31.90 7.19 -13.11
N ALA A 70 33.05 7.03 -13.83
CA ALA A 70 33.98 8.10 -14.13
C ALA A 70 33.51 9.07 -15.24
N ASP A 71 32.58 8.63 -16.11
CA ASP A 71 32.03 9.43 -17.20
C ASP A 71 30.63 9.94 -16.85
N ALA A 72 30.55 11.16 -16.34
CA ALA A 72 29.30 11.76 -15.88
C ALA A 72 28.21 11.83 -16.97
N LYS A 73 28.57 11.97 -18.26
CA LYS A 73 27.60 12.01 -19.35
C LYS A 73 27.01 10.63 -19.63
N LYS A 74 27.84 9.59 -19.73
CA LYS A 74 27.38 8.22 -19.95
C LYS A 74 26.63 7.67 -18.73
N LYS A 75 27.14 7.92 -17.51
CA LYS A 75 26.47 7.58 -16.26
C LYS A 75 25.02 8.12 -16.23
N LYS A 76 24.85 9.41 -16.56
CA LYS A 76 23.55 10.07 -16.63
C LYS A 76 22.67 9.52 -17.77
N LEU A 77 23.26 9.24 -18.93
CA LEU A 77 22.54 8.70 -20.08
C LEU A 77 21.90 7.35 -19.73
N PHE A 78 22.66 6.42 -19.14
CA PHE A 78 22.14 5.09 -18.78
C PHE A 78 21.08 5.17 -17.68
N LEU A 79 21.22 6.08 -16.70
CA LEU A 79 20.16 6.35 -15.73
C LEU A 79 18.87 6.79 -16.44
N ILE A 80 18.93 7.78 -17.33
CA ILE A 80 17.77 8.30 -18.03
C ILE A 80 17.11 7.22 -18.89
N LEU A 81 17.90 6.47 -19.65
CA LEU A 81 17.37 5.38 -20.50
C LEU A 81 16.63 4.33 -19.68
N THR A 82 17.19 3.93 -18.53
CA THR A 82 16.55 2.95 -17.65
C THR A 82 15.26 3.49 -17.07
N CYS A 83 15.27 4.71 -16.51
CA CYS A 83 14.06 5.31 -15.96
C CYS A 83 12.97 5.57 -17.01
N VAL A 84 13.34 5.98 -18.22
CA VAL A 84 12.39 6.19 -19.34
C VAL A 84 11.74 4.88 -19.75
N LEU A 85 12.49 3.77 -19.79
CA LEU A 85 11.91 2.47 -20.10
C LEU A 85 10.96 2.01 -18.99
N ASP A 86 11.35 2.13 -17.72
CA ASP A 86 10.49 1.75 -16.59
C ASP A 86 9.18 2.54 -16.58
N ILE A 87 9.26 3.86 -16.74
CA ILE A 87 8.07 4.73 -16.82
C ILE A 87 7.27 4.42 -18.10
N GLY A 88 7.93 4.15 -19.21
CA GLY A 88 7.29 3.80 -20.48
C GLY A 88 6.48 2.50 -20.38
N ILE A 89 7.06 1.46 -19.80
CA ILE A 89 6.36 0.19 -19.54
C ILE A 89 5.16 0.43 -18.62
N LEU A 90 5.37 1.13 -17.50
CA LEU A 90 4.28 1.48 -16.58
C LEU A 90 3.17 2.28 -17.29
N ALA A 91 3.55 3.24 -18.13
CA ALA A 91 2.60 4.08 -18.87
C ALA A 91 1.75 3.26 -19.84
N VAL A 92 2.36 2.35 -20.60
CA VAL A 92 1.64 1.49 -21.54
C VAL A 92 0.65 0.58 -20.83
N PHE A 93 1.04 -0.08 -19.75
CA PHE A 93 0.15 -1.02 -19.09
C PHE A 93 -0.91 -0.35 -18.20
N LYS A 94 -0.60 0.80 -17.62
CA LYS A 94 -1.50 1.44 -16.65
C LYS A 94 -2.36 2.54 -17.26
N TYR A 95 -1.82 3.37 -18.17
CA TYR A 95 -2.49 4.61 -18.57
C TYR A 95 -3.04 4.58 -20.00
N THR A 96 -2.82 3.53 -20.80
CA THR A 96 -3.33 3.47 -22.19
C THR A 96 -4.86 3.63 -22.23
N GLY A 97 -5.61 2.94 -21.36
CA GLY A 97 -7.06 3.08 -21.28
C GLY A 97 -7.49 4.52 -21.00
N MET A 98 -6.96 5.13 -19.95
CA MET A 98 -7.27 6.53 -19.60
C MET A 98 -6.90 7.53 -20.71
N ILE A 99 -5.76 7.29 -21.40
CA ILE A 99 -5.34 8.17 -22.51
C ILE A 99 -6.28 8.01 -23.71
N THR A 100 -6.64 6.79 -24.10
CA THR A 100 -7.58 6.56 -25.21
C THR A 100 -8.96 7.11 -24.92
N GLU A 101 -9.48 6.89 -23.70
CA GLU A 101 -10.75 7.48 -23.26
C GLU A 101 -10.71 9.01 -23.33
N THR A 102 -9.65 9.63 -22.80
CA THR A 102 -9.48 11.10 -22.85
C THR A 102 -9.42 11.63 -24.28
N LEU A 103 -8.68 10.94 -25.16
CA LEU A 103 -8.58 11.34 -26.56
C LEU A 103 -9.93 11.16 -27.30
N ASN A 104 -10.68 10.14 -26.99
CA ASN A 104 -12.02 9.90 -27.56
C ASN A 104 -13.09 10.90 -27.10
N MET A 105 -12.81 11.73 -26.07
CA MET A 105 -13.66 12.89 -25.78
C MET A 105 -13.62 13.95 -26.89
N LEU A 106 -12.62 13.89 -27.78
CA LEU A 106 -12.57 14.77 -28.95
C LEU A 106 -13.43 14.19 -30.06
N PRO A 107 -14.41 14.96 -30.61
CA PRO A 107 -15.43 14.42 -31.54
C PRO A 107 -14.89 13.82 -32.84
N PHE A 108 -13.65 14.12 -33.19
CA PHE A 108 -13.01 13.68 -34.44
C PHE A 108 -12.08 12.46 -34.23
N LEU A 109 -11.93 11.97 -33.02
CA LEU A 109 -11.10 10.79 -32.69
C LEU A 109 -12.01 9.62 -32.29
N ASN A 110 -11.69 8.45 -32.82
CA ASN A 110 -12.33 7.19 -32.45
C ASN A 110 -11.26 6.11 -32.39
N ILE A 111 -10.48 6.12 -31.32
CA ILE A 111 -9.40 5.19 -31.08
C ILE A 111 -9.99 3.92 -30.43
N PRO A 112 -9.75 2.72 -30.99
CA PRO A 112 -10.22 1.48 -30.38
C PRO A 112 -9.68 1.32 -28.94
N GLU A 113 -10.54 0.93 -28.02
CA GLU A 113 -10.10 0.62 -26.66
C GLU A 113 -9.21 -0.64 -26.67
N LEU A 114 -7.95 -0.45 -26.25
CA LEU A 114 -7.03 -1.54 -26.07
C LEU A 114 -7.23 -2.13 -24.66
N GLN A 115 -7.76 -3.35 -24.60
CA GLN A 115 -7.87 -4.10 -23.34
C GLN A 115 -6.51 -4.64 -22.90
N ILE A 116 -5.71 -3.78 -22.29
CA ILE A 116 -4.41 -4.15 -21.73
C ILE A 116 -4.61 -4.55 -20.26
N SER A 117 -4.37 -5.83 -19.94
CA SER A 117 -4.40 -6.29 -18.55
C SER A 117 -3.27 -5.65 -17.75
N LEU A 118 -3.59 -5.02 -16.63
CA LEU A 118 -2.61 -4.40 -15.72
C LEU A 118 -1.85 -5.50 -14.96
N PRO A 119 -0.52 -5.63 -15.12
CA PRO A 119 0.25 -6.62 -14.37
C PRO A 119 0.20 -6.33 -12.87
N ILE A 120 -0.14 -7.34 -12.08
CA ILE A 120 -0.21 -7.21 -10.62
C ILE A 120 1.14 -6.73 -10.07
N GLY A 121 1.12 -5.67 -9.26
CA GLY A 121 2.33 -5.13 -8.62
C GLY A 121 3.28 -4.33 -9.52
N ILE A 122 2.94 -4.07 -10.79
CA ILE A 122 3.82 -3.33 -11.71
C ILE A 122 4.24 -1.97 -11.14
N SER A 123 3.33 -1.24 -10.50
CA SER A 123 3.65 0.05 -9.88
C SER A 123 4.66 -0.08 -8.73
N PHE A 124 4.63 -1.19 -7.99
CA PHE A 124 5.53 -1.45 -6.86
C PHE A 124 6.93 -1.85 -7.34
N TYR A 125 7.03 -2.88 -8.19
CA TYR A 125 8.35 -3.32 -8.65
C TYR A 125 9.03 -2.30 -9.56
N THR A 126 8.30 -1.50 -10.33
CA THR A 126 8.87 -0.38 -11.09
C THR A 126 9.52 0.65 -10.15
N PHE A 127 8.86 1.02 -9.05
CA PHE A 127 9.45 1.94 -8.07
C PHE A 127 10.66 1.35 -7.36
N GLN A 128 10.65 0.04 -7.10
CA GLN A 128 11.79 -0.67 -6.52
C GLN A 128 12.99 -0.67 -7.47
N THR A 129 12.78 -1.04 -8.73
CA THR A 129 13.87 -1.10 -9.73
C THR A 129 14.41 0.28 -10.09
N MET A 130 13.54 1.29 -10.25
CA MET A 130 13.97 2.68 -10.43
C MET A 130 14.81 3.18 -9.26
N SER A 131 14.37 2.90 -8.01
CA SER A 131 15.13 3.33 -6.83
C SER A 131 16.54 2.73 -6.80
N TYR A 132 16.69 1.45 -7.21
CA TYR A 132 17.99 0.81 -7.31
C TYR A 132 18.94 1.55 -8.28
N VAL A 133 18.49 1.81 -9.51
CA VAL A 133 19.35 2.46 -10.50
C VAL A 133 19.69 3.90 -10.11
N ILE A 134 18.72 4.62 -9.50
CA ILE A 134 18.95 5.98 -8.98
C ILE A 134 19.92 5.96 -7.80
N ASP A 135 19.79 5.02 -6.86
CA ASP A 135 20.68 4.93 -5.69
C ASP A 135 22.11 4.53 -6.10
N VAL A 136 22.28 3.63 -7.08
CA VAL A 136 23.60 3.35 -7.69
C VAL A 136 24.17 4.59 -8.36
N TYR A 137 23.35 5.37 -9.08
CA TYR A 137 23.79 6.62 -9.70
C TYR A 137 24.23 7.67 -8.66
N ARG A 138 23.58 7.74 -7.51
CA ARG A 138 23.90 8.69 -6.42
C ARG A 138 25.04 8.21 -5.53
N ASP A 139 25.52 7.00 -5.73
CA ASP A 139 26.46 6.32 -4.85
C ASP A 139 25.87 6.02 -3.44
N ASP A 140 24.53 5.99 -3.33
CA ASP A 140 23.78 5.67 -2.09
C ASP A 140 23.62 4.16 -1.87
N ALA A 141 23.84 3.34 -2.91
CA ALA A 141 23.80 1.88 -2.84
C ALA A 141 24.91 1.25 -3.71
N PRO A 142 25.48 0.10 -3.30
CA PRO A 142 26.39 -0.65 -4.15
C PRO A 142 25.65 -1.28 -5.34
N VAL A 143 26.33 -1.40 -6.48
CA VAL A 143 25.79 -2.17 -7.61
C VAL A 143 25.63 -3.64 -7.23
N SER A 144 24.52 -4.26 -7.62
CA SER A 144 24.34 -5.71 -7.44
C SER A 144 25.24 -6.45 -8.40
N LYS A 145 26.15 -7.28 -7.83
CA LYS A 145 27.06 -8.10 -8.62
C LYS A 145 26.48 -9.44 -9.07
N ASN A 146 25.33 -9.82 -8.53
CA ASN A 146 24.68 -11.09 -8.77
C ASN A 146 23.24 -10.89 -9.24
N PHE A 147 22.95 -11.34 -10.45
CA PHE A 147 21.62 -11.26 -11.07
C PHE A 147 20.55 -11.95 -10.22
N ILE A 148 20.86 -13.12 -9.64
CA ILE A 148 19.92 -13.87 -8.80
C ILE A 148 19.56 -13.09 -7.54
N ASN A 149 20.55 -12.46 -6.87
CA ASN A 149 20.28 -11.63 -5.69
C ASN A 149 19.40 -10.43 -6.03
N PHE A 150 19.67 -9.77 -7.16
CA PHE A 150 18.84 -8.66 -7.62
C PHE A 150 17.43 -9.13 -8.01
N GLY A 151 17.34 -10.25 -8.75
CA GLY A 151 16.04 -10.84 -9.10
C GLY A 151 15.24 -11.29 -7.88
N THR A 152 15.92 -11.87 -6.88
CA THR A 152 15.29 -12.20 -5.58
C THR A 152 14.72 -10.95 -4.90
N TYR A 153 15.48 -9.85 -4.87
CA TYR A 153 15.01 -8.59 -4.31
C TYR A 153 13.74 -8.08 -5.01
N VAL A 154 13.74 -8.01 -6.32
CA VAL A 154 12.61 -7.46 -7.07
C VAL A 154 11.37 -8.36 -6.99
N ALA A 155 11.57 -9.68 -7.16
CA ALA A 155 10.47 -10.64 -7.20
C ALA A 155 10.00 -11.10 -5.82
N LEU A 156 10.61 -10.67 -4.72
CA LEU A 156 10.36 -11.18 -3.36
C LEU A 156 8.87 -11.06 -2.98
N PHE A 157 8.18 -12.22 -2.93
CA PHE A 157 6.73 -12.28 -2.85
C PHE A 157 6.11 -11.51 -1.66
N PRO A 158 6.74 -11.41 -0.47
CA PRO A 158 6.17 -10.63 0.61
C PRO A 158 5.96 -9.15 0.27
N GLN A 159 6.88 -8.55 -0.47
CA GLN A 159 6.82 -7.11 -0.80
C GLN A 159 6.20 -6.80 -2.17
N LEU A 160 6.17 -7.80 -3.08
CA LEU A 160 5.97 -7.63 -4.51
C LEU A 160 4.64 -6.98 -4.90
N ILE A 161 3.53 -7.35 -4.23
CA ILE A 161 2.19 -6.97 -4.67
C ILE A 161 1.72 -5.65 -4.03
N ALA A 162 1.75 -5.59 -2.70
CA ALA A 162 1.34 -4.42 -1.92
C ALA A 162 2.05 -4.37 -0.54
N GLY A 163 3.23 -4.96 -0.45
CA GLY A 163 4.10 -4.79 0.71
C GLY A 163 4.64 -3.37 0.81
N PRO A 164 5.47 -3.07 1.80
CA PRO A 164 6.23 -1.83 1.81
C PRO A 164 7.07 -1.70 0.53
N ILE A 165 7.17 -0.51 -0.04
CA ILE A 165 8.09 -0.24 -1.14
C ILE A 165 9.51 -0.24 -0.56
N VAL A 166 10.17 -1.41 -0.61
CA VAL A 166 11.50 -1.62 -0.06
C VAL A 166 12.53 -1.19 -1.09
N ARG A 167 13.41 -0.27 -0.73
CA ARG A 167 14.51 0.18 -1.60
C ARG A 167 15.66 -0.84 -1.53
N TYR A 168 16.42 -0.96 -2.63
CA TYR A 168 17.54 -1.90 -2.66
C TYR A 168 18.54 -1.67 -1.52
N ARG A 169 18.87 -0.42 -1.22
CA ARG A 169 19.79 -0.04 -0.14
C ARG A 169 19.33 -0.51 1.25
N ASP A 170 18.01 -0.67 1.48
CA ASP A 170 17.48 -1.12 2.77
C ASP A 170 17.67 -2.62 3.00
N VAL A 171 17.85 -3.41 1.92
CA VAL A 171 17.97 -4.88 1.98
C VAL A 171 19.21 -5.46 1.32
N ALA A 172 20.05 -4.62 0.70
CA ALA A 172 21.23 -5.07 -0.04
C ALA A 172 22.15 -5.98 0.78
N GLU A 173 22.42 -5.62 2.04
CA GLU A 173 23.21 -6.43 2.95
C GLU A 173 22.50 -7.72 3.38
N GLN A 174 21.18 -7.64 3.61
CA GLN A 174 20.38 -8.79 4.01
C GLN A 174 20.27 -9.85 2.91
N LEU A 175 20.35 -9.46 1.64
CA LEU A 175 20.39 -10.41 0.53
C LEU A 175 21.63 -11.32 0.56
N VAL A 176 22.71 -10.84 1.16
CA VAL A 176 24.00 -11.58 1.22
C VAL A 176 24.25 -12.18 2.61
N ASN A 177 23.99 -11.41 3.65
CA ASN A 177 24.42 -11.70 5.04
C ASN A 177 23.29 -11.87 6.04
N ARG A 178 22.02 -12.12 5.60
CA ARG A 178 20.90 -12.27 6.54
C ARG A 178 21.08 -13.45 7.48
N ARG A 179 20.56 -13.31 8.68
CA ARG A 179 20.56 -14.36 9.70
C ARG A 179 19.10 -14.67 10.07
N GLU A 180 18.73 -15.91 9.86
CA GLU A 180 17.46 -16.43 10.31
C GLU A 180 17.58 -16.93 11.75
N THR A 181 16.88 -16.28 12.68
CA THR A 181 16.85 -16.69 14.10
C THR A 181 15.44 -17.14 14.47
N LEU A 182 15.33 -18.00 15.50
CA LEU A 182 14.03 -18.42 16.02
C LEU A 182 13.20 -17.22 16.53
N GLU A 183 13.87 -16.22 17.09
CA GLU A 183 13.23 -14.99 17.55
C GLU A 183 12.59 -14.21 16.40
N MET A 184 13.33 -14.00 15.29
CA MET A 184 12.78 -13.37 14.09
C MET A 184 11.63 -14.18 13.51
N PHE A 185 11.77 -15.50 13.46
CA PHE A 185 10.71 -16.37 12.97
C PHE A 185 9.43 -16.24 13.80
N THR A 186 9.56 -16.32 15.14
CA THR A 186 8.42 -16.18 16.06
C THR A 186 7.77 -14.80 15.95
N LYS A 187 8.58 -13.74 15.90
CA LYS A 187 8.10 -12.37 15.65
C LYS A 187 7.36 -12.28 14.32
N GLY A 188 7.89 -12.94 13.28
CA GLY A 188 7.28 -13.01 11.96
C GLY A 188 5.91 -13.69 11.97
N VAL A 189 5.77 -14.83 12.66
CA VAL A 189 4.49 -15.53 12.81
C VAL A 189 3.47 -14.65 13.52
N LYS A 190 3.83 -14.03 14.65
CA LYS A 190 2.93 -13.14 15.40
C LYS A 190 2.45 -11.98 14.52
N LEU A 191 3.36 -11.34 13.80
CA LEU A 191 3.04 -10.20 12.95
C LEU A 191 2.15 -10.61 11.76
N PHE A 192 2.40 -11.78 11.17
CA PHE A 192 1.54 -12.35 10.14
C PHE A 192 0.12 -12.59 10.65
N MET A 193 -0.05 -13.16 11.86
CA MET A 193 -1.36 -13.39 12.46
C MET A 193 -2.09 -12.09 12.79
N VAL A 194 -1.39 -11.05 13.27
CA VAL A 194 -1.97 -9.71 13.44
C VAL A 194 -2.46 -9.15 12.12
N GLY A 195 -1.64 -9.25 11.05
CA GLY A 195 -2.02 -8.83 9.71
C GLY A 195 -3.22 -9.60 9.16
N LEU A 196 -3.27 -10.91 9.37
CA LEU A 196 -4.38 -11.78 8.97
C LEU A 196 -5.69 -11.39 9.67
N ALA A 197 -5.65 -11.14 10.99
CA ALA A 197 -6.81 -10.65 11.75
C ALA A 197 -7.32 -9.31 11.21
N LYS A 198 -6.41 -8.36 10.97
CA LYS A 198 -6.77 -7.06 10.37
C LYS A 198 -7.48 -7.23 9.04
N LYS A 199 -6.94 -8.08 8.16
CA LYS A 199 -7.45 -8.29 6.80
C LYS A 199 -8.76 -9.06 6.80
N VAL A 200 -8.80 -10.25 7.42
CA VAL A 200 -9.93 -11.17 7.27
C VAL A 200 -11.08 -10.83 8.22
N ILE A 201 -10.76 -10.46 9.48
CA ILE A 201 -11.79 -10.23 10.49
C ILE A 201 -12.31 -8.80 10.40
N ILE A 202 -11.42 -7.79 10.35
CA ILE A 202 -11.87 -6.39 10.41
C ILE A 202 -12.15 -5.85 9.00
N ALA A 203 -11.18 -5.87 8.09
CA ALA A 203 -11.33 -5.22 6.80
C ALA A 203 -12.43 -5.83 5.94
N ASN A 204 -12.52 -7.16 5.87
CA ASN A 204 -13.57 -7.81 5.08
C ASN A 204 -14.97 -7.49 5.63
N THR A 205 -15.17 -7.50 6.96
CA THR A 205 -16.44 -7.15 7.59
C THR A 205 -16.82 -5.69 7.33
N MET A 206 -15.87 -4.77 7.46
CA MET A 206 -16.09 -3.35 7.15
C MET A 206 -16.38 -3.14 5.66
N GLY A 207 -15.73 -3.90 4.77
CA GLY A 207 -15.99 -3.85 3.34
C GLY A 207 -17.40 -4.32 2.98
N THR A 208 -17.87 -5.39 3.60
CA THR A 208 -19.25 -5.86 3.43
C THR A 208 -20.26 -4.80 3.92
N LEU A 209 -20.00 -4.19 5.07
CA LEU A 209 -20.85 -3.11 5.58
C LEU A 209 -20.91 -1.92 4.63
N THR A 210 -19.74 -1.46 4.14
CA THR A 210 -19.64 -0.37 3.15
C THR A 210 -20.45 -0.69 1.90
N THR A 211 -20.24 -1.87 1.32
CA THR A 211 -20.92 -2.28 0.09
C THR A 211 -22.43 -2.36 0.29
N ASN A 212 -22.90 -2.90 1.41
CA ASN A 212 -24.33 -3.03 1.69
C ASN A 212 -25.00 -1.66 1.91
N ILE A 213 -24.33 -0.73 2.59
CA ILE A 213 -24.87 0.63 2.78
C ILE A 213 -24.93 1.35 1.42
N PHE A 214 -23.85 1.36 0.64
CA PHE A 214 -23.84 2.09 -0.65
C PHE A 214 -24.59 1.37 -1.79
N ALA A 215 -25.05 0.14 -1.60
CA ALA A 215 -25.97 -0.51 -2.54
C ALA A 215 -27.41 0.02 -2.44
N THR A 216 -27.77 0.75 -1.38
CA THR A 216 -29.12 1.28 -1.08
C THR A 216 -29.08 2.80 -0.90
N THR A 217 -28.53 3.52 -1.88
CA THR A 217 -28.21 4.96 -1.81
C THR A 217 -29.37 5.85 -1.38
N ASP A 218 -30.60 5.61 -1.88
CA ASP A 218 -31.75 6.50 -1.66
C ASP A 218 -32.37 6.38 -0.25
N GLU A 219 -31.99 5.36 0.53
CA GLU A 219 -32.62 5.05 1.82
C GLU A 219 -31.67 5.16 3.01
N ASN A 220 -30.43 5.63 2.80
CA ASN A 220 -29.42 5.62 3.87
C ASN A 220 -29.63 6.73 4.91
N GLY A 221 -30.09 7.89 4.50
CA GLY A 221 -30.07 9.11 5.30
C GLY A 221 -28.63 9.57 5.61
N VAL A 222 -28.51 10.71 6.26
CA VAL A 222 -27.18 11.32 6.57
C VAL A 222 -26.30 10.42 7.40
N VAL A 223 -26.84 9.79 8.44
CA VAL A 223 -26.07 8.91 9.35
C VAL A 223 -25.60 7.66 8.64
N GLY A 224 -26.44 7.03 7.81
CA GLY A 224 -26.08 5.86 7.04
C GLY A 224 -24.92 6.16 6.08
N THR A 225 -24.97 7.28 5.38
CA THR A 225 -23.91 7.72 4.45
C THR A 225 -22.58 7.95 5.20
N TRP A 226 -22.58 8.64 6.34
CA TRP A 226 -21.39 8.82 7.16
C TRP A 226 -20.83 7.50 7.69
N VAL A 227 -21.67 6.61 8.20
CA VAL A 227 -21.21 5.31 8.73
C VAL A 227 -20.70 4.41 7.62
N GLY A 228 -21.31 4.42 6.43
CA GLY A 228 -20.79 3.72 5.25
C GLY A 228 -19.37 4.16 4.91
N MET A 229 -19.10 5.48 4.92
CA MET A 229 -17.77 6.00 4.63
C MET A 229 -16.78 5.80 5.79
N ILE A 230 -17.22 5.81 7.05
CA ILE A 230 -16.41 5.43 8.20
C ILE A 230 -16.03 3.93 8.11
N ALA A 231 -16.96 3.06 7.72
CA ALA A 231 -16.67 1.66 7.49
C ALA A 231 -15.62 1.46 6.38
N TYR A 232 -15.74 2.19 5.26
CA TYR A 232 -14.71 2.21 4.22
C TYR A 232 -13.36 2.73 4.73
N THR A 233 -13.38 3.76 5.57
CA THR A 233 -12.18 4.31 6.22
C THR A 233 -11.45 3.24 7.03
N PHE A 234 -12.17 2.41 7.78
CA PHE A 234 -11.58 1.26 8.46
C PHE A 234 -11.17 0.15 7.50
N GLN A 235 -12.00 -0.14 6.49
CA GLN A 235 -11.68 -1.16 5.50
C GLN A 235 -10.34 -0.89 4.83
N ILE A 236 -10.12 0.29 4.24
CA ILE A 236 -8.90 0.61 3.51
C ILE A 236 -7.66 0.58 4.42
N TYR A 237 -7.79 1.00 5.66
CA TYR A 237 -6.69 0.95 6.63
C TYR A 237 -6.35 -0.47 7.03
N PHE A 238 -7.33 -1.27 7.44
CA PHE A 238 -7.06 -2.63 7.91
C PHE A 238 -6.73 -3.59 6.77
N ASP A 239 -7.27 -3.37 5.57
CA ASP A 239 -6.90 -4.13 4.38
C ASP A 239 -5.41 -3.93 4.04
N PHE A 240 -4.99 -2.69 3.92
CA PHE A 240 -3.62 -2.38 3.52
C PHE A 240 -2.61 -2.56 4.66
N SER A 241 -2.91 -2.11 5.88
CA SER A 241 -2.00 -2.35 7.02
C SER A 241 -1.91 -3.82 7.37
N GLY A 242 -2.99 -4.59 7.22
CA GLY A 242 -2.98 -6.04 7.41
C GLY A 242 -2.09 -6.75 6.41
N TYR A 243 -2.19 -6.39 5.13
CA TYR A 243 -1.30 -6.92 4.11
C TYR A 243 0.18 -6.55 4.39
N SER A 244 0.44 -5.30 4.75
CA SER A 244 1.79 -4.85 5.08
C SER A 244 2.37 -5.57 6.30
N ASP A 245 1.57 -5.83 7.34
CA ASP A 245 2.00 -6.59 8.51
C ASP A 245 2.27 -8.07 8.14
N MET A 246 1.42 -8.70 7.32
CA MET A 246 1.69 -10.04 6.80
C MET A 246 2.98 -10.08 5.99
N ALA A 247 3.21 -9.08 5.13
CA ALA A 247 4.44 -8.95 4.33
C ALA A 247 5.69 -8.85 5.21
N CYS A 248 5.67 -7.97 6.22
CA CYS A 248 6.77 -7.85 7.18
C CYS A 248 6.96 -9.14 8.00
N GLY A 249 5.86 -9.80 8.38
CA GLY A 249 5.89 -11.08 9.06
C GLY A 249 6.58 -12.17 8.23
N LEU A 250 6.20 -12.29 6.96
CA LEU A 250 6.83 -13.24 6.01
C LEU A 250 8.32 -12.92 5.78
N GLY A 251 8.67 -11.62 5.67
CA GLY A 251 10.06 -11.20 5.62
C GLY A 251 10.84 -11.69 6.83
N ASN A 252 10.34 -11.43 8.04
CA ASN A 252 10.99 -11.86 9.29
C ASN A 252 11.16 -13.39 9.36
N MET A 253 10.18 -14.18 8.91
CA MET A 253 10.29 -15.64 8.85
C MET A 253 11.43 -16.13 7.94
N MET A 254 11.86 -15.31 6.97
CA MET A 254 12.94 -15.62 6.02
C MET A 254 14.23 -14.81 6.28
N GLY A 255 14.30 -14.11 7.43
CA GLY A 255 15.48 -13.34 7.82
C GLY A 255 15.60 -11.96 7.19
N PHE A 256 14.50 -11.41 6.63
CA PHE A 256 14.43 -10.05 6.12
C PHE A 256 13.66 -9.13 7.06
N GLU A 257 14.18 -7.93 7.31
CA GLU A 257 13.49 -6.88 8.04
C GLU A 257 13.07 -5.78 7.08
N PHE A 258 11.75 -5.61 6.94
CA PHE A 258 11.17 -4.54 6.12
C PHE A 258 10.74 -3.35 6.98
N LEU A 259 10.70 -2.17 6.36
CA LEU A 259 10.26 -0.95 7.01
C LEU A 259 8.75 -1.00 7.34
N LYS A 260 8.40 -0.48 8.52
CA LYS A 260 7.00 -0.32 8.90
C LYS A 260 6.30 0.67 7.97
N ASN A 261 5.14 0.29 7.46
CA ASN A 261 4.40 1.09 6.48
C ASN A 261 3.28 1.94 7.08
N PHE A 262 2.80 1.59 8.28
CA PHE A 262 1.73 2.29 8.99
C PHE A 262 2.08 2.51 10.46
N ASN A 263 1.66 3.66 11.02
CA ASN A 263 1.84 3.98 12.43
C ASN A 263 0.61 4.68 13.01
N TYR A 264 -0.49 3.92 13.16
CA TYR A 264 -1.77 4.42 13.69
C TYR A 264 -2.21 5.76 13.06
N PRO A 265 -2.47 5.81 11.74
CA PRO A 265 -2.69 7.07 11.03
C PRO A 265 -3.92 7.82 11.53
N TYR A 266 -4.95 7.12 12.04
CA TYR A 266 -6.18 7.76 12.47
C TYR A 266 -6.12 8.43 13.84
N ILE A 267 -4.97 8.41 14.55
CA ILE A 267 -4.75 9.26 15.72
C ILE A 267 -4.05 10.59 15.37
N ALA A 268 -3.83 10.86 14.08
CA ALA A 268 -3.17 12.07 13.62
C ALA A 268 -3.97 13.34 14.00
N LYS A 269 -3.25 14.43 14.25
CA LYS A 269 -3.81 15.73 14.61
C LYS A 269 -3.70 16.77 13.51
N SER A 270 -3.19 16.38 12.35
CA SER A 270 -3.08 17.20 11.14
C SER A 270 -2.97 16.30 9.91
N ILE A 271 -3.25 16.85 8.73
CA ILE A 271 -3.08 16.14 7.46
C ILE A 271 -1.60 15.78 7.25
N THR A 272 -0.70 16.68 7.63
CA THR A 272 0.74 16.40 7.60
C THR A 272 1.13 15.24 8.51
N ASP A 273 0.59 15.15 9.73
CA ASP A 273 0.85 14.03 10.66
C ASP A 273 0.24 12.73 10.14
N PHE A 274 -0.96 12.80 9.53
CA PHE A 274 -1.59 11.63 8.91
C PHE A 274 -0.68 11.00 7.84
N TRP A 275 -0.18 11.77 6.88
CA TRP A 275 0.68 11.26 5.81
C TRP A 275 2.07 10.82 6.27
N ARG A 276 2.53 11.23 7.44
CA ARG A 276 3.73 10.68 8.09
C ARG A 276 3.50 9.29 8.70
N ARG A 277 2.24 8.91 8.89
CA ARG A 277 1.81 7.66 9.51
C ARG A 277 1.18 6.68 8.54
N TRP A 278 0.69 7.16 7.40
CA TRP A 278 0.05 6.40 6.33
C TRP A 278 1.02 6.16 5.20
N HIS A 279 1.12 4.89 4.74
CA HIS A 279 1.93 4.46 3.59
C HIS A 279 3.33 5.10 3.58
N ILE A 280 4.07 4.91 4.67
CA ILE A 280 5.34 5.58 4.97
C ILE A 280 6.36 5.33 3.86
N SER A 281 6.41 4.09 3.31
CA SER A 281 7.34 3.73 2.26
C SER A 281 7.12 4.51 0.97
N LEU A 282 5.86 4.70 0.54
CA LEU A 282 5.51 5.51 -0.64
C LEU A 282 5.85 6.99 -0.42
N SER A 283 5.47 7.54 0.73
CA SER A 283 5.77 8.92 1.09
C SER A 283 7.28 9.19 1.11
N THR A 284 8.06 8.21 1.60
CA THR A 284 9.52 8.26 1.61
C THR A 284 10.07 8.21 0.19
N TRP A 285 9.53 7.32 -0.66
CA TRP A 285 9.96 7.21 -2.05
C TRP A 285 9.74 8.53 -2.81
N PHE A 286 8.52 9.09 -2.79
CA PHE A 286 8.24 10.37 -3.45
C PHE A 286 9.07 11.52 -2.90
N LYS A 287 9.32 11.55 -1.59
CA LYS A 287 10.18 12.54 -0.97
C LYS A 287 11.61 12.48 -1.52
N GLU A 288 12.21 11.29 -1.58
CA GLU A 288 13.62 11.13 -1.92
C GLU A 288 13.88 11.16 -3.42
N TYR A 289 12.98 10.58 -4.22
CA TYR A 289 13.22 10.45 -5.66
C TYR A 289 12.52 11.52 -6.52
N VAL A 290 11.55 12.26 -5.95
CA VAL A 290 10.86 13.35 -6.67
C VAL A 290 11.01 14.69 -5.97
N TYR A 291 10.54 14.82 -4.71
CA TYR A 291 10.48 16.10 -4.03
C TYR A 291 11.86 16.76 -3.83
N ILE A 292 12.82 16.01 -3.31
CA ILE A 292 14.19 16.51 -3.07
C ILE A 292 14.90 16.87 -4.38
N PRO A 293 14.89 16.06 -5.45
CA PRO A 293 15.49 16.42 -6.74
C PRO A 293 14.88 17.66 -7.39
N LEU A 294 13.59 17.92 -7.22
CA LEU A 294 12.93 19.14 -7.69
C LEU A 294 13.34 20.40 -6.91
N GLY A 295 14.17 20.24 -5.86
CA GLY A 295 14.67 21.31 -5.00
C GLY A 295 14.04 21.37 -3.62
N GLY A 296 13.05 20.51 -3.34
CA GLY A 296 12.43 20.41 -2.02
C GLY A 296 11.86 21.74 -1.54
N ASN A 297 12.25 22.16 -0.33
CA ASN A 297 11.90 23.44 0.29
C ASN A 297 13.03 24.48 0.23
N ARG A 298 14.14 24.19 -0.48
CA ARG A 298 15.34 25.03 -0.46
C ARG A 298 15.31 26.19 -1.46
N LYS A 299 14.38 26.17 -2.43
CA LYS A 299 14.29 27.14 -3.54
C LYS A 299 13.14 28.16 -3.38
N GLY A 300 12.75 28.47 -2.13
CA GLY A 300 11.68 29.41 -1.82
C GLY A 300 10.27 28.83 -1.85
N VAL A 301 9.31 29.61 -1.33
CA VAL A 301 7.92 29.15 -1.10
C VAL A 301 7.20 28.79 -2.39
N LYS A 302 7.29 29.62 -3.44
CA LYS A 302 6.62 29.35 -4.74
C LYS A 302 7.07 28.01 -5.34
N ARG A 303 8.37 27.74 -5.32
CA ARG A 303 8.90 26.47 -5.81
C ARG A 303 8.46 25.30 -4.94
N GLN A 304 8.39 25.47 -3.63
CA GLN A 304 7.91 24.44 -2.71
C GLN A 304 6.45 24.09 -2.95
N ILE A 305 5.58 25.08 -3.19
CA ILE A 305 4.17 24.87 -3.55
C ILE A 305 4.08 24.05 -4.84
N LEU A 306 4.80 24.43 -5.89
CA LEU A 306 4.84 23.68 -7.14
C LEU A 306 5.33 22.24 -6.94
N ASN A 307 6.39 22.05 -6.16
CA ASN A 307 6.92 20.72 -5.87
C ASN A 307 5.88 19.84 -5.13
N LEU A 308 5.11 20.40 -4.19
CA LEU A 308 4.04 19.69 -3.51
C LEU A 308 2.91 19.28 -4.47
N LEU A 309 2.47 20.20 -5.34
CA LEU A 309 1.46 19.89 -6.34
C LEU A 309 1.91 18.80 -7.32
N ILE A 310 3.15 18.86 -7.80
CA ILE A 310 3.72 17.82 -8.67
C ILE A 310 3.75 16.47 -7.94
N VAL A 311 4.27 16.41 -6.72
CA VAL A 311 4.36 15.16 -5.95
C VAL A 311 2.98 14.56 -5.71
N TRP A 312 2.01 15.36 -5.30
CA TRP A 312 0.67 14.87 -5.00
C TRP A 312 -0.13 14.52 -6.25
N GLY A 313 0.04 15.27 -7.35
CA GLY A 313 -0.50 14.89 -8.66
C GLY A 313 0.04 13.55 -9.14
N LEU A 314 1.36 13.34 -9.04
CA LEU A 314 2.00 12.07 -9.37
C LEU A 314 1.58 10.94 -8.40
N THR A 315 1.37 11.25 -7.12
CA THR A 315 0.86 10.27 -6.13
C THR A 315 -0.55 9.81 -6.51
N GLY A 316 -1.42 10.73 -6.90
CA GLY A 316 -2.76 10.41 -7.41
C GLY A 316 -2.70 9.51 -8.65
N LEU A 317 -1.93 9.89 -9.66
CA LEU A 317 -1.71 9.08 -10.86
C LEU A 317 -1.14 7.70 -10.53
N TRP A 318 -0.22 7.61 -9.58
CA TRP A 318 0.35 6.33 -9.17
C TRP A 318 -0.70 5.38 -8.59
N HIS A 319 -1.69 5.88 -7.87
CA HIS A 319 -2.78 5.06 -7.32
C HIS A 319 -3.66 4.46 -8.40
N GLY A 320 -4.04 5.21 -9.44
CA GLY A 320 -4.92 4.66 -10.47
C GLY A 320 -4.98 5.54 -11.72
N ALA A 321 -5.36 4.91 -12.84
CA ALA A 321 -5.58 5.56 -14.12
C ALA A 321 -7.04 6.01 -14.25
N ALA A 322 -7.50 6.87 -13.32
CA ALA A 322 -8.82 7.48 -13.36
C ALA A 322 -8.76 8.89 -12.74
N TYR A 323 -9.67 9.75 -13.16
CA TYR A 323 -9.65 11.17 -12.78
C TYR A 323 -9.89 11.41 -11.29
N ASN A 324 -10.67 10.55 -10.63
CA ASN A 324 -10.90 10.63 -9.19
C ASN A 324 -9.58 10.52 -8.39
N PHE A 325 -8.62 9.70 -8.82
CA PHE A 325 -7.31 9.60 -8.16
C PHE A 325 -6.46 10.85 -8.35
N VAL A 326 -6.55 11.49 -9.52
CA VAL A 326 -5.89 12.79 -9.77
C VAL A 326 -6.51 13.86 -8.87
N LEU A 327 -7.84 13.93 -8.80
CA LEU A 327 -8.56 14.85 -7.91
C LEU A 327 -8.21 14.61 -6.44
N TRP A 328 -8.15 13.36 -6.02
CA TRP A 328 -7.73 12.96 -4.68
C TRP A 328 -6.29 13.42 -4.36
N GLY A 329 -5.36 13.24 -5.28
CA GLY A 329 -3.99 13.72 -5.14
C GLY A 329 -3.93 15.25 -5.02
N LEU A 330 -4.63 15.98 -5.89
CA LEU A 330 -4.71 17.44 -5.84
C LEU A 330 -5.38 17.95 -4.56
N TYR A 331 -6.44 17.28 -4.10
CA TYR A 331 -7.11 17.58 -2.83
C TYR A 331 -6.10 17.58 -1.66
N TYR A 332 -5.32 16.52 -1.52
CA TYR A 332 -4.31 16.48 -0.45
C TYR A 332 -3.13 17.42 -0.69
N GLY A 333 -2.72 17.61 -1.95
CA GLY A 333 -1.70 18.60 -2.30
C GLY A 333 -2.09 20.02 -1.86
N LEU A 334 -3.33 20.43 -2.15
CA LEU A 334 -3.88 21.73 -1.76
C LEU A 334 -4.02 21.85 -0.23
N LEU A 335 -4.56 20.82 0.42
CA LEU A 335 -4.72 20.81 1.88
C LEU A 335 -3.39 20.92 2.62
N LEU A 336 -2.36 20.22 2.19
CA LEU A 336 -1.02 20.31 2.79
C LEU A 336 -0.40 21.70 2.59
N ILE A 337 -0.66 22.33 1.45
CA ILE A 337 -0.22 23.72 1.20
C ILE A 337 -0.97 24.67 2.13
N LEU A 338 -2.30 24.56 2.21
CA LEU A 338 -3.13 25.37 3.11
C LEU A 338 -2.73 25.15 4.58
N GLU A 339 -2.59 23.89 5.00
CA GLU A 339 -2.19 23.58 6.38
C GLU A 339 -0.84 24.19 6.70
N LYS A 340 0.15 24.06 5.81
CA LYS A 340 1.50 24.52 6.06
C LYS A 340 1.65 26.05 6.07
N PHE A 341 1.02 26.74 5.13
CA PHE A 341 1.28 28.17 4.89
C PHE A 341 0.20 29.09 5.46
N VAL A 342 -1.02 28.55 5.71
CA VAL A 342 -2.16 29.35 6.15
C VAL A 342 -2.66 28.90 7.52
N LEU A 343 -3.07 27.62 7.64
CA LEU A 343 -3.82 27.13 8.79
C LEU A 343 -2.94 26.76 9.99
N LYS A 344 -1.64 26.53 9.80
CA LYS A 344 -0.76 26.00 10.85
C LYS A 344 -0.85 26.77 12.17
N LYS A 345 -0.74 28.10 12.14
CA LYS A 345 -0.81 28.92 13.36
C LYS A 345 -2.16 28.83 14.06
N PHE A 346 -3.23 28.63 13.32
CA PHE A 346 -4.58 28.47 13.86
C PHE A 346 -4.74 27.08 14.46
N LEU A 347 -4.38 26.04 13.71
CA LEU A 347 -4.49 24.65 14.17
C LEU A 347 -3.66 24.39 15.42
N ASP A 348 -2.43 24.93 15.51
CA ASP A 348 -1.56 24.75 16.67
C ASP A 348 -2.14 25.37 17.97
N ARG A 349 -3.14 26.27 17.87
CA ARG A 349 -3.84 26.86 19.02
C ARG A 349 -5.07 26.08 19.47
N LEU A 350 -5.57 25.17 18.63
CA LEU A 350 -6.76 24.40 18.96
C LEU A 350 -6.44 23.27 19.95
N PRO A 351 -7.37 22.89 20.83
CA PRO A 351 -7.24 21.70 21.65
C PRO A 351 -7.01 20.45 20.80
N PRO A 352 -6.20 19.48 21.28
CA PRO A 352 -5.85 18.28 20.51
C PRO A 352 -7.04 17.49 19.97
N PHE A 353 -8.16 17.45 20.67
CA PHE A 353 -9.34 16.73 20.21
C PHE A 353 -10.02 17.42 19.02
N ILE A 354 -10.00 18.77 18.95
CA ILE A 354 -10.55 19.51 17.80
C ILE A 354 -9.64 19.31 16.58
N GLN A 355 -8.31 19.35 16.77
CA GLN A 355 -7.36 19.01 15.70
C GLN A 355 -7.61 17.62 15.14
N HIS A 356 -7.93 16.67 16.01
CA HIS A 356 -8.23 15.30 15.63
C HIS A 356 -9.54 15.19 14.84
N ILE A 357 -10.62 15.84 15.30
CA ILE A 357 -11.90 15.89 14.56
C ILE A 357 -11.70 16.52 13.18
N TYR A 358 -11.02 17.66 13.10
CA TYR A 358 -10.66 18.31 11.83
C TYR A 358 -9.95 17.32 10.88
N THR A 359 -8.95 16.62 11.39
CA THR A 359 -8.15 15.70 10.59
C THR A 359 -9.00 14.53 10.10
N LEU A 360 -9.77 13.88 10.97
CA LEU A 360 -10.62 12.75 10.59
C LEU A 360 -11.70 13.16 9.59
N PHE A 361 -12.34 14.31 9.79
CA PHE A 361 -13.35 14.83 8.87
C PHE A 361 -12.79 14.96 7.45
N ILE A 362 -11.63 15.60 7.29
CA ILE A 362 -10.98 15.75 5.99
C ILE A 362 -10.55 14.42 5.40
N ILE A 363 -10.04 13.49 6.21
CA ILE A 363 -9.61 12.17 5.76
C ILE A 363 -10.80 11.35 5.26
N ILE A 364 -11.92 11.36 5.95
CA ILE A 364 -13.13 10.62 5.56
C ILE A 364 -13.66 11.13 4.21
N ILE A 365 -13.71 12.46 4.01
CA ILE A 365 -14.07 13.06 2.70
C ILE A 365 -13.06 12.67 1.63
N GLY A 366 -11.77 12.70 1.94
CA GLY A 366 -10.71 12.26 1.02
C GLY A 366 -10.85 10.79 0.62
N TRP A 367 -11.31 9.93 1.50
CA TRP A 367 -11.60 8.54 1.16
C TRP A 367 -12.85 8.40 0.27
N GLY A 368 -13.82 9.31 0.37
CA GLY A 368 -14.93 9.39 -0.58
C GLY A 368 -14.44 9.66 -2.01
N LEU A 369 -13.54 10.64 -2.19
CA LEU A 369 -12.89 10.90 -3.49
C LEU A 369 -12.13 9.69 -4.03
N PHE A 370 -11.61 8.83 -3.15
CA PHE A 370 -10.89 7.63 -3.53
C PHE A 370 -11.82 6.47 -3.88
N TYR A 371 -12.95 6.35 -3.19
CA TYR A 371 -13.90 5.24 -3.33
C TYR A 371 -14.74 5.32 -4.60
N PHE A 372 -15.32 6.51 -4.87
CA PHE A 372 -16.20 6.73 -6.01
C PHE A 372 -15.38 7.10 -7.26
N THR A 373 -15.37 6.21 -8.25
CA THR A 373 -14.71 6.44 -9.53
C THR A 373 -15.57 7.23 -10.52
N ASP A 374 -16.89 7.12 -10.40
CA ASP A 374 -17.87 7.90 -11.16
C ASP A 374 -18.13 9.27 -10.52
N VAL A 375 -18.03 10.32 -11.31
CA VAL A 375 -18.18 11.71 -10.83
C VAL A 375 -19.62 12.01 -10.39
N GLY A 376 -20.62 11.38 -11.01
CA GLY A 376 -22.03 11.52 -10.64
C GLY A 376 -22.28 10.95 -9.25
N GLN A 377 -21.86 9.69 -9.03
CA GLN A 377 -21.96 9.02 -7.72
C GLN A 377 -21.19 9.78 -6.63
N LEU A 378 -20.01 10.33 -6.97
CA LEU A 378 -19.25 11.16 -6.04
C LEU A 378 -20.06 12.43 -5.67
N GLY A 379 -20.72 13.06 -6.64
CA GLY A 379 -21.57 14.22 -6.41
C GLY A 379 -22.74 13.89 -5.49
N GLU A 380 -23.45 12.81 -5.76
CA GLU A 380 -24.55 12.30 -4.91
C GLU A 380 -24.08 12.03 -3.49
N PHE A 381 -22.96 11.30 -3.33
CA PHE A 381 -22.36 11.07 -2.02
C PHE A 381 -22.06 12.36 -1.26
N MET A 382 -21.50 13.38 -1.93
CA MET A 382 -21.17 14.66 -1.29
C MET A 382 -22.42 15.43 -0.85
N VAL A 383 -23.52 15.30 -1.61
CA VAL A 383 -24.81 15.88 -1.24
C VAL A 383 -25.42 15.11 -0.05
N ASP A 384 -25.43 13.78 -0.10
CA ASP A 384 -26.05 12.90 0.90
C ASP A 384 -25.40 13.00 2.28
N LEU A 385 -24.11 13.37 2.35
CA LEU A 385 -23.44 13.65 3.63
C LEU A 385 -24.14 14.74 4.45
N PHE A 386 -24.88 15.65 3.81
CA PHE A 386 -25.48 16.83 4.45
C PHE A 386 -26.97 17.02 4.08
N ASN A 387 -27.56 16.14 3.28
CA ASN A 387 -28.94 16.22 2.85
C ASN A 387 -29.91 15.56 3.83
N PHE A 388 -30.36 16.33 4.83
CA PHE A 388 -31.36 15.87 5.78
C PHE A 388 -32.76 15.65 5.18
N GLY A 389 -32.99 16.05 3.91
CA GLY A 389 -34.23 15.78 3.17
C GLY A 389 -34.50 14.28 2.97
N ASN A 390 -33.45 13.47 2.88
CA ASN A 390 -33.52 11.99 2.80
C ASN A 390 -33.63 11.33 4.19
N GLY A 391 -33.93 12.09 5.23
CA GLY A 391 -34.02 11.60 6.61
C GLY A 391 -32.66 11.55 7.33
N ILE A 392 -32.71 11.25 8.63
CA ILE A 392 -31.53 11.17 9.48
C ILE A 392 -30.82 9.80 9.28
N CYS A 393 -31.57 8.71 9.33
CA CYS A 393 -31.08 7.35 9.15
C CYS A 393 -32.25 6.48 8.67
N GLY A 394 -32.06 5.80 7.54
CA GLY A 394 -33.06 4.85 7.04
C GLY A 394 -33.06 3.56 7.86
N ASP A 395 -34.20 2.85 7.87
CA ASP A 395 -34.37 1.64 8.66
C ASP A 395 -33.36 0.54 8.30
N GLN A 396 -33.05 0.38 7.01
CA GLN A 396 -32.09 -0.60 6.55
C GLN A 396 -30.68 -0.23 6.99
N ALA A 397 -30.28 1.03 6.82
CA ALA A 397 -28.98 1.54 7.29
C ALA A 397 -28.85 1.38 8.81
N PHE A 398 -29.91 1.71 9.57
CA PHE A 398 -29.93 1.53 11.02
C PHE A 398 -29.69 0.06 11.41
N ASN A 399 -30.40 -0.89 10.78
CA ASN A 399 -30.24 -2.32 11.05
C ASN A 399 -28.81 -2.82 10.72
N LEU A 400 -28.25 -2.39 9.60
CA LEU A 400 -26.87 -2.70 9.21
C LEU A 400 -25.85 -2.17 10.21
N ILE A 401 -26.04 -0.93 10.67
CA ILE A 401 -25.18 -0.29 11.67
C ILE A 401 -25.25 -1.04 13.00
N MET A 402 -26.46 -1.32 13.50
CA MET A 402 -26.63 -2.00 14.80
C MET A 402 -26.07 -3.42 14.78
N SER A 403 -26.25 -4.17 13.69
CA SER A 403 -25.70 -5.52 13.53
C SER A 403 -24.17 -5.53 13.51
N ASN A 404 -23.54 -4.45 13.02
CA ASN A 404 -22.08 -4.33 12.90
C ASN A 404 -21.46 -3.43 13.98
N LEU A 405 -22.25 -2.90 14.91
CA LEU A 405 -21.75 -1.98 15.95
C LEU A 405 -20.59 -2.55 16.77
N PRO A 406 -20.59 -3.81 17.21
CA PRO A 406 -19.45 -4.39 17.93
C PRO A 406 -18.15 -4.35 17.08
N MET A 407 -18.24 -4.64 15.78
CA MET A 407 -17.09 -4.62 14.91
C MET A 407 -16.60 -3.19 14.61
N LEU A 408 -17.49 -2.21 14.47
CA LEU A 408 -17.13 -0.80 14.36
C LEU A 408 -16.35 -0.32 15.59
N ILE A 409 -16.77 -0.72 16.80
CA ILE A 409 -16.07 -0.40 18.05
C ILE A 409 -14.69 -1.08 18.06
N ILE A 410 -14.61 -2.36 17.70
CA ILE A 410 -13.34 -3.09 17.62
C ILE A 410 -12.39 -2.41 16.62
N ALA A 411 -12.89 -2.02 15.44
CA ALA A 411 -12.11 -1.32 14.43
C ALA A 411 -11.59 0.03 14.93
N ALA A 412 -12.44 0.80 15.61
CA ALA A 412 -12.05 2.08 16.22
C ALA A 412 -10.93 1.91 17.25
N VAL A 413 -11.08 0.97 18.19
CA VAL A 413 -10.05 0.67 19.21
C VAL A 413 -8.77 0.13 18.58
N ALA A 414 -8.86 -0.79 17.62
CA ALA A 414 -7.70 -1.36 16.92
C ALA A 414 -6.96 -0.33 16.04
N SER A 415 -7.60 0.78 15.66
CA SER A 415 -6.96 1.91 14.95
C SER A 415 -6.08 2.77 15.87
N THR A 416 -6.09 2.52 17.18
CA THR A 416 -5.29 3.21 18.18
C THR A 416 -4.14 2.34 18.68
N PRO A 417 -3.09 2.91 19.32
CA PRO A 417 -2.00 2.12 19.89
C PRO A 417 -2.37 1.33 21.16
N LEU A 418 -3.61 1.39 21.62
CA LEU A 418 -4.03 0.83 22.91
C LEU A 418 -3.68 -0.66 23.05
N ALA A 419 -4.01 -1.48 22.04
CA ALA A 419 -3.71 -2.91 22.07
C ALA A 419 -2.20 -3.18 22.15
N THR A 420 -1.40 -2.43 21.40
CA THR A 420 0.09 -2.56 21.44
C THR A 420 0.62 -2.08 22.79
N MET A 421 0.13 -0.99 23.34
CA MET A 421 0.56 -0.50 24.66
C MET A 421 0.24 -1.50 25.77
N LEU A 422 -0.93 -2.15 25.70
CA LEU A 422 -1.28 -3.21 26.65
C LEU A 422 -0.37 -4.44 26.46
N TYR A 423 -0.15 -4.85 25.21
CA TYR A 423 0.74 -5.98 24.91
C TYR A 423 2.16 -5.73 25.44
N THR A 424 2.79 -4.61 25.11
CA THR A 424 4.17 -4.29 25.52
C THR A 424 4.34 -4.22 27.04
N ARG A 425 3.28 -3.87 27.78
CA ARG A 425 3.30 -3.88 29.25
C ARG A 425 3.47 -5.30 29.82
N PHE A 426 3.02 -6.33 29.11
CA PHE A 426 2.97 -7.70 29.58
C PHE A 426 3.90 -8.66 28.82
N GLU A 427 4.47 -8.26 27.68
CA GLU A 427 5.25 -9.13 26.79
C GLU A 427 6.43 -9.83 27.47
N HIS A 428 7.04 -9.22 28.49
CA HIS A 428 8.15 -9.80 29.24
C HIS A 428 7.71 -10.75 30.37
N ARG A 429 6.41 -10.97 30.58
CA ARG A 429 5.92 -11.91 31.60
C ARG A 429 6.16 -13.35 31.15
N ARG A 430 6.64 -14.20 32.10
CA ARG A 430 7.02 -15.61 31.84
C ARG A 430 5.94 -16.44 31.15
N PHE A 431 4.66 -16.16 31.38
CA PHE A 431 3.54 -16.92 30.83
C PHE A 431 2.90 -16.27 29.60
N MET A 432 3.48 -15.20 29.05
CA MET A 432 2.88 -14.46 27.95
C MET A 432 2.80 -15.27 26.65
N TRP A 433 3.65 -16.27 26.48
CA TRP A 433 3.57 -17.20 25.35
C TRP A 433 2.22 -17.94 25.25
N ILE A 434 1.51 -18.19 26.39
CA ILE A 434 0.20 -18.86 26.38
C ILE A 434 -0.86 -18.00 25.68
N PRO A 435 -1.18 -16.77 26.12
CA PRO A 435 -2.15 -15.93 25.41
C PRO A 435 -1.72 -15.60 23.97
N GLU A 436 -0.43 -15.48 23.69
CA GLU A 436 0.06 -15.30 22.32
C GLU A 436 -0.25 -16.49 21.42
N THR A 437 0.00 -17.71 21.90
CA THR A 437 -0.32 -18.94 21.16
C THR A 437 -1.83 -19.08 20.95
N LEU A 438 -2.63 -18.87 22.01
CA LEU A 438 -4.09 -18.91 21.91
C LEU A 438 -4.62 -17.86 20.93
N TYR A 439 -4.05 -16.65 20.93
CA TYR A 439 -4.40 -15.61 19.96
C TYR A 439 -4.09 -16.07 18.52
N CYS A 440 -2.89 -16.58 18.26
CA CYS A 440 -2.52 -17.03 16.93
C CYS A 440 -3.42 -18.19 16.45
N MET A 441 -3.71 -19.16 17.30
CA MET A 441 -4.61 -20.27 16.99
C MET A 441 -6.05 -19.80 16.75
N GLY A 442 -6.55 -18.91 17.59
CA GLY A 442 -7.88 -18.31 17.47
C GLY A 442 -8.04 -17.51 16.18
N VAL A 443 -7.06 -16.65 15.88
CA VAL A 443 -7.05 -15.88 14.60
C VAL A 443 -7.02 -16.82 13.40
N LEU A 444 -6.17 -17.85 13.42
CA LEU A 444 -6.10 -18.82 12.32
C LEU A 444 -7.43 -19.55 12.13
N ALA A 445 -8.04 -20.04 13.21
CA ALA A 445 -9.31 -20.76 13.18
C ALA A 445 -10.46 -19.88 12.66
N VAL A 446 -10.62 -18.67 13.23
CA VAL A 446 -11.69 -17.73 12.84
C VAL A 446 -11.49 -17.25 11.40
N SER A 447 -10.25 -16.92 11.02
CA SER A 447 -9.95 -16.48 9.65
C SER A 447 -10.20 -17.60 8.64
N THR A 448 -9.83 -18.85 8.96
CA THR A 448 -10.11 -20.01 8.10
C THR A 448 -11.60 -20.23 7.93
N ALA A 449 -12.36 -20.23 9.02
CA ALA A 449 -13.82 -20.36 8.97
C ALA A 449 -14.48 -19.25 8.15
N SER A 450 -14.03 -18.00 8.32
CA SER A 450 -14.50 -16.87 7.53
C SER A 450 -14.20 -17.05 6.03
N LEU A 451 -12.97 -17.44 5.68
CA LEU A 451 -12.53 -17.59 4.29
C LEU A 451 -13.19 -18.78 3.57
N VAL A 452 -13.57 -19.84 4.28
CA VAL A 452 -14.34 -20.96 3.70
C VAL A 452 -15.75 -20.52 3.33
N ASN A 453 -16.35 -19.64 4.13
CA ASN A 453 -17.72 -19.16 3.92
C ASN A 453 -17.82 -17.97 2.94
N GLN A 454 -16.72 -17.26 2.69
CA GLN A 454 -16.71 -16.07 1.83
C GLN A 454 -16.22 -16.43 0.43
N SER A 455 -17.10 -16.32 -0.57
CA SER A 455 -16.72 -16.41 -1.99
C SER A 455 -15.88 -15.24 -2.49
N TYR A 456 -15.84 -14.13 -1.74
CA TYR A 456 -15.20 -12.87 -2.13
C TYR A 456 -14.26 -12.39 -1.03
N ASN A 457 -12.96 -12.41 -1.31
CA ASN A 457 -11.91 -11.91 -0.42
C ASN A 457 -11.07 -10.88 -1.20
N PRO A 458 -11.63 -9.70 -1.49
CA PRO A 458 -10.95 -8.70 -2.31
C PRO A 458 -9.78 -8.11 -1.54
N PHE A 459 -8.72 -7.80 -2.26
CA PHE A 459 -7.71 -6.89 -1.81
C PHE A 459 -7.88 -5.57 -2.58
N LEU A 460 -8.17 -4.49 -1.87
CA LEU A 460 -8.54 -3.21 -2.50
C LEU A 460 -7.48 -2.71 -3.49
N TYR A 461 -6.21 -2.94 -3.20
CA TYR A 461 -5.10 -2.53 -4.07
C TYR A 461 -5.06 -3.22 -5.44
N PHE A 462 -5.80 -4.31 -5.64
CA PHE A 462 -5.93 -4.92 -6.99
C PHE A 462 -6.94 -4.19 -7.89
N ARG A 463 -7.67 -3.23 -7.34
CA ARG A 463 -8.63 -2.42 -8.10
C ARG A 463 -8.01 -1.15 -8.70
N PHE A 464 -6.76 -0.83 -8.32
CA PHE A 464 -6.12 0.45 -8.67
C PHE A 464 -4.87 0.28 -9.52
#